data_9533f1b512bc4fe6d202fc58fa7b1ab4
#
_entry.id   9533f1b512bc4fe6d202fc58fa7b1ab4
#
_cell.length_a   1.000
_cell.length_b   1.000
_cell.length_c   1.000
_cell.angle_alpha   90.00
_cell.angle_beta   90.00
_cell.angle_gamma   90.00
#
_symmetry.space_group_name_H-M   'P 1'
#
loop_
_entity.id
_entity.type
_entity.pdbx_description
1 polymer ?
#
loop_
_entity_poly.entity_id
_entity_poly.type
_entity_poly.pdbx_seq_one_letter_code
_entity_poly.pdbx_strand_id
1 'polypeptide(L)'
;MERIQKVLNETITKEAIYHSPQSNYAYGYDKDTLHLRVRTKKNDIEKASLRIGDPYIWDEGGCDGGNLNASGGHWSGVTIEMKKEVQTEYFDYWLAEFKPPKKRSRYAFILEGKNEKILFTEKRILELNGENDEEKLSRISDFYCFPYLNNIDVPKVPQWVRETIWYQIFPDRFNNGDKSIDPTYVMPWGTEPTGKNFMGGDLRGIIEKLDYFVDLGINGLYLCPIFNATQNHRYDTIDYMEIDPRLGTKEDFKELVEEAHKRGIKIMLDAVFNHLGYYSKEWQDVIKNGEKSKYKDWFHINKFPVTDKPLEELDGRNLNYETFGRTALMPKLNTENEDVIKHLLEVAEYWSGEMNIDAWRLDVSNEVDHAFWRKFREKVLKVNPDTYILGEVWHNALPWLMGDQFDSVMNYPLGDAIRDYFITNIMDGESFKYMVNDISVSYPMQIMEVIFNLLDSHDTPRILSLAKGNKKKVKLALAFMFTQLGTPCIYYGTEISMRGNQGAGQEHHRRCMVWDEENRDEKMYKFMQKLIQIRKKYKSLNTIKIDWIKGEKDSNILIYKKEDITIIINNSEEEKNEELPKYLQNKRVTDLLEEKEINLEEYIELKPYDIKIIP
;
A
#
# COMPACT_ATOMS: atom_id res chain seq x y z
N MET A 1 -6.15 32.21 19.09
CA MET A 1 -5.88 31.65 17.77
C MET A 1 -5.73 32.81 16.80
N GLU A 2 -4.55 33.33 16.63
CA GLU A 2 -4.28 34.09 15.43
C GLU A 2 -4.34 33.07 14.30
N ARG A 3 -5.35 33.18 13.44
CA ARG A 3 -5.32 32.54 12.14
C ARG A 3 -4.03 33.08 11.48
N ILE A 4 -3.06 32.20 11.24
CA ILE A 4 -2.05 32.49 10.25
C ILE A 4 -2.87 32.83 9.01
N GLN A 5 -2.93 34.12 8.69
CA GLN A 5 -3.67 34.59 7.52
C GLN A 5 -2.95 33.94 6.33
N LYS A 6 -3.56 32.89 5.77
CA LYS A 6 -3.04 32.28 4.54
C LYS A 6 -2.94 33.40 3.52
N VAL A 7 -1.72 33.80 3.19
CA VAL A 7 -1.50 34.79 2.14
C VAL A 7 -1.86 34.11 0.83
N LEU A 8 -3.05 34.46 0.30
CA LEU A 8 -3.48 34.01 -1.03
C LEU A 8 -2.66 34.75 -2.08
N ASN A 9 -2.37 34.04 -3.18
CA ASN A 9 -1.79 34.65 -4.37
C ASN A 9 -2.79 35.63 -5.00
N GLU A 10 -2.28 36.64 -5.69
CA GLU A 10 -3.13 37.68 -6.29
C GLU A 10 -3.98 37.18 -7.46
N THR A 11 -3.49 36.16 -8.18
CA THR A 11 -4.15 35.56 -9.35
C THR A 11 -4.08 34.05 -9.28
N ILE A 12 -5.03 33.37 -9.94
CA ILE A 12 -5.06 31.92 -10.06
C ILE A 12 -4.06 31.48 -11.14
N THR A 13 -3.15 30.58 -10.78
CA THR A 13 -2.20 29.96 -11.73
C THR A 13 -2.92 28.87 -12.53
N LYS A 14 -3.46 29.23 -13.69
CA LYS A 14 -4.32 28.37 -14.50
C LYS A 14 -3.63 27.08 -14.95
N GLU A 15 -2.32 27.13 -15.21
CA GLU A 15 -1.48 26.00 -15.62
C GLU A 15 -1.30 24.93 -14.52
N ALA A 16 -1.52 25.30 -13.26
CA ALA A 16 -1.42 24.39 -12.13
C ALA A 16 -2.74 23.67 -11.80
N ILE A 17 -3.85 24.10 -12.41
CA ILE A 17 -5.14 23.45 -12.23
C ILE A 17 -5.12 22.11 -12.96
N TYR A 18 -5.48 21.05 -12.25
CA TYR A 18 -5.48 19.72 -12.85
C TYR A 18 -6.66 18.88 -12.35
N HIS A 19 -7.26 18.19 -13.31
CA HIS A 19 -8.26 17.17 -13.09
C HIS A 19 -8.17 16.12 -14.20
N SER A 20 -8.47 14.86 -13.89
CA SER A 20 -8.53 13.78 -14.87
C SER A 20 -9.76 12.92 -14.59
N PRO A 21 -10.69 12.78 -15.56
CA PRO A 21 -11.83 11.86 -15.38
C PRO A 21 -11.37 10.40 -15.35
N GLN A 22 -12.14 9.54 -14.68
CA GLN A 22 -11.86 8.10 -14.55
C GLN A 22 -10.43 7.80 -14.07
N SER A 23 -10.05 8.44 -12.97
CA SER A 23 -8.76 8.29 -12.30
C SER A 23 -8.94 8.48 -10.79
N ASN A 24 -7.85 8.62 -10.02
CA ASN A 24 -7.91 9.03 -8.61
C ASN A 24 -8.48 10.44 -8.39
N TYR A 25 -8.80 11.18 -9.46
CA TYR A 25 -9.51 12.46 -9.41
C TYR A 25 -11.02 12.36 -9.62
N ALA A 26 -11.51 11.26 -10.24
CA ALA A 26 -12.93 11.05 -10.49
C ALA A 26 -13.25 9.55 -10.51
N TYR A 27 -13.80 9.04 -9.42
CA TYR A 27 -14.08 7.60 -9.25
C TYR A 27 -15.34 7.36 -8.40
N GLY A 28 -15.93 6.17 -8.55
CA GLY A 28 -16.93 5.69 -7.62
C GLY A 28 -16.28 5.27 -6.29
N TYR A 29 -16.69 5.90 -5.19
CA TYR A 29 -16.27 5.48 -3.85
C TYR A 29 -17.08 4.26 -3.39
N ASP A 30 -18.37 4.32 -3.59
CA ASP A 30 -19.30 3.21 -3.42
C ASP A 30 -20.32 3.16 -4.56
N LYS A 31 -21.29 2.25 -4.47
CA LYS A 31 -22.33 2.08 -5.50
C LYS A 31 -23.18 3.34 -5.76
N ASP A 32 -23.16 4.32 -4.87
CA ASP A 32 -24.02 5.51 -4.91
C ASP A 32 -23.24 6.83 -4.90
N THR A 33 -21.97 6.81 -4.52
CA THR A 33 -21.17 8.00 -4.24
C THR A 33 -20.01 8.15 -5.23
N LEU A 34 -19.91 9.33 -5.84
CA LEU A 34 -18.75 9.78 -6.62
C LEU A 34 -17.84 10.63 -5.75
N HIS A 35 -16.55 10.41 -5.84
CA HIS A 35 -15.51 11.31 -5.38
C HIS A 35 -14.95 12.07 -6.56
N LEU A 36 -14.95 13.40 -6.47
CA LEU A 36 -14.48 14.31 -7.51
C LEU A 36 -13.47 15.27 -6.90
N ARG A 37 -12.24 15.22 -7.41
CA ARG A 37 -11.09 15.96 -6.90
C ARG A 37 -10.56 16.93 -7.97
N VAL A 38 -10.14 18.11 -7.55
CA VAL A 38 -9.38 19.04 -8.38
C VAL A 38 -8.12 19.47 -7.64
N ARG A 39 -7.01 19.61 -8.35
CA ARG A 39 -5.74 20.13 -7.84
C ARG A 39 -5.54 21.55 -8.34
N THR A 40 -5.06 22.42 -7.44
CA THR A 40 -4.71 23.82 -7.74
C THR A 40 -3.34 24.12 -7.17
N LYS A 41 -2.69 25.22 -7.60
CA LYS A 41 -1.47 25.66 -6.93
C LYS A 41 -1.76 26.02 -5.48
N LYS A 42 -0.80 25.77 -4.63
CA LYS A 42 -0.87 26.06 -3.19
C LYS A 42 -1.22 27.51 -2.93
N ASN A 43 -2.28 27.76 -2.18
CA ASN A 43 -2.78 29.07 -1.77
C ASN A 43 -3.29 29.97 -2.93
N ASP A 44 -3.64 29.42 -4.08
CA ASP A 44 -4.28 30.19 -5.15
C ASP A 44 -5.78 30.34 -4.93
N ILE A 45 -6.42 29.37 -4.29
CA ILE A 45 -7.87 29.26 -4.19
C ILE A 45 -8.32 29.45 -2.75
N GLU A 46 -9.26 30.38 -2.55
CA GLU A 46 -9.95 30.59 -1.30
C GLU A 46 -11.12 29.63 -1.10
N LYS A 47 -11.90 29.45 -2.19
CA LYS A 47 -13.07 28.57 -2.21
C LYS A 47 -13.15 27.80 -3.51
N ALA A 48 -13.32 26.50 -3.41
CA ALA A 48 -13.63 25.61 -4.53
C ALA A 48 -15.04 25.06 -4.43
N SER A 49 -15.74 24.99 -5.55
CA SER A 49 -17.08 24.42 -5.64
C SER A 49 -17.20 23.53 -6.88
N LEU A 50 -18.01 22.50 -6.80
CA LEU A 50 -18.34 21.59 -7.88
C LEU A 50 -19.72 21.94 -8.43
N ARG A 51 -19.81 22.28 -9.72
CA ARG A 51 -21.04 22.40 -10.48
C ARG A 51 -21.34 21.06 -11.11
N ILE A 52 -22.44 20.38 -10.73
CA ILE A 52 -22.70 18.99 -11.12
C ILE A 52 -24.18 18.70 -11.26
N GLY A 53 -24.55 17.79 -12.16
CA GLY A 53 -25.93 17.32 -12.34
C GLY A 53 -26.09 16.27 -13.45
N ASP A 54 -27.31 15.75 -13.58
CA ASP A 54 -27.67 14.84 -14.67
C ASP A 54 -27.70 15.62 -16.01
N PRO A 55 -27.06 15.13 -17.08
CA PRO A 55 -27.03 15.81 -18.39
C PRO A 55 -28.41 16.00 -19.03
N TYR A 56 -29.43 15.25 -18.63
CA TYR A 56 -30.75 15.24 -19.23
C TYR A 56 -31.83 15.93 -18.38
N ILE A 57 -31.48 16.56 -17.26
CA ILE A 57 -32.42 17.29 -16.42
C ILE A 57 -32.20 18.79 -16.61
N TRP A 58 -33.20 19.44 -17.16
CA TRP A 58 -33.23 20.87 -17.46
C TRP A 58 -34.51 21.50 -16.89
N ASP A 59 -34.44 22.77 -16.53
CA ASP A 59 -35.62 23.55 -16.19
C ASP A 59 -36.43 23.90 -17.47
N GLU A 60 -37.49 24.67 -17.37
CA GLU A 60 -38.39 24.97 -18.46
C GLU A 60 -37.69 25.25 -19.81
N GLY A 61 -38.13 24.56 -20.86
CA GLY A 61 -37.60 24.68 -22.21
C GLY A 61 -36.38 23.81 -22.54
N GLY A 62 -35.97 22.93 -21.65
CA GLY A 62 -34.80 22.08 -21.83
C GLY A 62 -34.98 20.92 -22.78
N CYS A 63 -33.89 20.39 -23.27
CA CYS A 63 -33.80 19.40 -24.32
C CYS A 63 -34.26 18.01 -23.95
N ASP A 64 -35.24 17.48 -24.68
CA ASP A 64 -35.46 16.06 -24.78
C ASP A 64 -34.51 15.44 -25.82
N GLY A 65 -33.77 14.43 -25.42
CA GLY A 65 -33.19 13.48 -26.34
C GLY A 65 -31.88 13.82 -27.01
N GLY A 66 -30.89 14.39 -26.31
CA GLY A 66 -29.49 14.27 -26.70
C GLY A 66 -28.86 15.47 -27.40
N ASN A 67 -29.54 16.57 -27.61
CA ASN A 67 -28.93 17.81 -28.03
C ASN A 67 -28.59 18.68 -26.81
N LEU A 68 -27.40 18.50 -26.27
CA LEU A 68 -26.90 19.16 -25.05
C LEU A 68 -26.81 20.69 -25.13
N ASN A 69 -27.18 21.31 -26.25
CA ASN A 69 -27.12 22.74 -26.50
C ASN A 69 -28.41 23.30 -27.09
N ALA A 70 -29.53 22.57 -26.99
CA ALA A 70 -30.78 23.11 -27.51
C ALA A 70 -31.20 24.34 -26.71
N SER A 71 -31.55 25.37 -27.41
CA SER A 71 -31.90 26.68 -26.88
C SER A 71 -33.17 26.60 -26.02
N GLY A 72 -33.13 27.24 -24.87
CA GLY A 72 -34.34 27.61 -24.15
C GLY A 72 -34.55 26.99 -22.79
N GLY A 73 -33.53 26.73 -22.02
CA GLY A 73 -33.66 26.32 -20.60
C GLY A 73 -32.35 26.38 -19.86
N HIS A 74 -32.41 26.44 -18.55
CA HIS A 74 -31.26 26.34 -17.69
C HIS A 74 -31.03 24.90 -17.27
N TRP A 75 -29.77 24.46 -17.29
CA TRP A 75 -29.43 23.12 -16.78
C TRP A 75 -29.61 23.04 -15.26
N SER A 76 -30.41 22.09 -14.79
CA SER A 76 -30.78 21.90 -13.38
C SER A 76 -29.65 21.32 -12.51
N GLY A 77 -28.40 21.56 -12.86
CA GLY A 77 -27.27 21.18 -12.04
C GLY A 77 -27.23 21.93 -10.72
N VAL A 78 -26.58 21.34 -9.71
CA VAL A 78 -26.35 21.98 -8.40
C VAL A 78 -24.91 22.41 -8.24
N THR A 79 -24.68 23.36 -7.35
CA THR A 79 -23.33 23.79 -6.94
C THR A 79 -23.12 23.37 -5.50
N ILE A 80 -22.12 22.55 -5.24
CA ILE A 80 -21.74 22.08 -3.90
C ILE A 80 -20.34 22.53 -3.55
N GLU A 81 -20.11 22.89 -2.30
CA GLU A 81 -18.79 23.31 -1.82
C GLU A 81 -17.84 22.11 -1.73
N MET A 82 -16.62 22.30 -2.17
CA MET A 82 -15.54 21.31 -2.03
C MET A 82 -14.74 21.58 -0.78
N LYS A 83 -14.26 20.52 -0.15
CA LYS A 83 -13.38 20.62 1.01
C LYS A 83 -11.93 20.54 0.56
N LYS A 84 -11.07 21.35 1.17
CA LYS A 84 -9.63 21.16 1.02
C LYS A 84 -9.27 19.84 1.72
N GLU A 85 -8.86 18.85 0.94
CA GLU A 85 -8.52 17.51 1.41
C GLU A 85 -7.13 17.49 2.03
N VAL A 86 -6.13 17.89 1.23
CA VAL A 86 -4.73 17.99 1.67
C VAL A 86 -4.04 19.17 0.98
N GLN A 87 -2.92 19.58 1.56
CA GLN A 87 -1.97 20.52 0.96
C GLN A 87 -0.61 19.84 0.87
N THR A 88 0.00 19.90 -0.32
CA THR A 88 1.36 19.44 -0.56
C THR A 88 2.33 20.62 -0.65
N GLU A 89 3.59 20.38 -1.00
CA GLU A 89 4.59 21.45 -1.15
C GLU A 89 4.15 22.51 -2.18
N TYR A 90 3.56 22.06 -3.30
CA TYR A 90 3.22 22.94 -4.43
C TYR A 90 1.73 23.08 -4.69
N PHE A 91 0.89 22.18 -4.17
CA PHE A 91 -0.50 22.06 -4.56
C PHE A 91 -1.46 21.96 -3.39
N ASP A 92 -2.70 22.45 -3.61
CA ASP A 92 -3.88 22.19 -2.82
C ASP A 92 -4.77 21.18 -3.55
N TYR A 93 -5.28 20.18 -2.86
CA TYR A 93 -6.25 19.22 -3.37
C TYR A 93 -7.61 19.46 -2.72
N TRP A 94 -8.64 19.49 -3.57
CA TRP A 94 -10.00 19.77 -3.19
C TRP A 94 -10.88 18.59 -3.56
N LEU A 95 -11.70 18.11 -2.64
CA LEU A 95 -12.58 16.95 -2.80
C LEU A 95 -14.03 17.34 -2.59
N ALA A 96 -14.90 16.82 -3.47
CA ALA A 96 -16.34 16.79 -3.27
C ALA A 96 -16.86 15.35 -3.38
N GLU A 97 -17.82 15.02 -2.52
CA GLU A 97 -18.60 13.80 -2.58
C GLU A 97 -19.97 14.12 -3.14
N PHE A 98 -20.43 13.34 -4.13
CA PHE A 98 -21.73 13.55 -4.76
C PHE A 98 -22.44 12.22 -5.01
N LYS A 99 -23.76 12.19 -4.75
CA LYS A 99 -24.62 11.04 -5.04
C LYS A 99 -25.49 11.35 -6.25
N PRO A 100 -25.11 10.93 -7.47
CA PRO A 100 -25.84 11.23 -8.67
C PRO A 100 -27.20 10.49 -8.69
N PRO A 101 -28.33 11.19 -8.74
CA PRO A 101 -29.66 10.56 -8.66
C PRO A 101 -29.94 9.53 -9.75
N LYS A 102 -29.30 9.71 -10.91
CA LYS A 102 -29.44 8.82 -12.08
C LYS A 102 -28.12 8.15 -12.48
N LYS A 103 -27.17 8.03 -11.54
CA LYS A 103 -25.87 7.36 -11.72
C LYS A 103 -24.95 7.96 -12.79
N ARG A 104 -25.27 9.11 -13.36
CA ARG A 104 -24.49 9.81 -14.38
C ARG A 104 -24.39 11.29 -14.07
N SER A 105 -23.32 11.94 -14.54
CA SER A 105 -23.09 13.35 -14.24
C SER A 105 -22.31 14.06 -15.33
N ARG A 106 -22.68 15.35 -15.56
CA ARG A 106 -21.80 16.37 -16.11
C ARG A 106 -21.33 17.26 -14.97
N TYR A 107 -20.08 17.67 -14.99
CA TYR A 107 -19.55 18.49 -13.91
C TYR A 107 -18.40 19.41 -14.37
N ALA A 108 -18.22 20.48 -13.62
CA ALA A 108 -17.13 21.44 -13.77
C ALA A 108 -16.78 22.03 -12.40
N PHE A 109 -15.64 22.70 -12.31
CA PHE A 109 -15.15 23.25 -11.04
C PHE A 109 -15.22 24.76 -11.08
N ILE A 110 -15.81 25.35 -10.04
CA ILE A 110 -15.82 26.79 -9.81
C ILE A 110 -14.72 27.09 -8.79
N LEU A 111 -13.72 27.87 -9.19
CA LEU A 111 -12.57 28.19 -8.36
C LEU A 111 -12.54 29.69 -8.12
N GLU A 112 -12.59 30.09 -6.85
CA GLU A 112 -12.60 31.48 -6.38
C GLU A 112 -11.25 31.77 -5.72
N GLY A 113 -10.45 32.61 -6.35
CA GLY A 113 -9.22 33.17 -5.80
C GLY A 113 -9.49 34.54 -5.17
N LYS A 114 -8.42 35.28 -4.84
CA LYS A 114 -8.50 36.59 -4.20
C LYS A 114 -9.22 37.62 -5.06
N ASN A 115 -8.91 37.70 -6.35
CA ASN A 115 -9.36 38.74 -7.26
C ASN A 115 -10.14 38.21 -8.47
N GLU A 116 -10.22 36.91 -8.65
CA GLU A 116 -10.89 36.32 -9.80
C GLU A 116 -11.67 35.06 -9.42
N LYS A 117 -12.70 34.79 -10.23
CA LYS A 117 -13.51 33.57 -10.14
C LYS A 117 -13.58 32.96 -11.51
N ILE A 118 -13.32 31.67 -11.61
CA ILE A 118 -13.28 30.94 -12.87
C ILE A 118 -14.11 29.66 -12.82
N LEU A 119 -14.58 29.24 -13.99
CA LEU A 119 -15.17 27.94 -14.26
C LEU A 119 -14.14 27.10 -15.04
N PHE A 120 -13.62 26.07 -14.41
CA PHE A 120 -12.70 25.11 -15.02
C PHE A 120 -13.49 23.91 -15.55
N THR A 121 -13.45 23.74 -16.88
CA THR A 121 -14.16 22.68 -17.61
C THR A 121 -13.17 21.79 -18.37
N GLU A 122 -13.65 20.70 -18.96
CA GLU A 122 -12.82 19.81 -19.79
C GLU A 122 -12.19 20.52 -20.99
N LYS A 123 -12.91 21.50 -21.59
CA LYS A 123 -12.49 22.14 -22.83
C LYS A 123 -11.83 23.50 -22.64
N ARG A 124 -12.17 24.22 -21.58
CA ARG A 124 -11.72 25.61 -21.40
C ARG A 124 -11.83 26.09 -19.96
N ILE A 125 -11.18 27.23 -19.69
CA ILE A 125 -11.33 28.00 -18.46
C ILE A 125 -12.08 29.27 -18.82
N LEU A 126 -13.17 29.57 -18.12
CA LEU A 126 -14.03 30.72 -18.33
C LEU A 126 -14.03 31.60 -17.09
N GLU A 127 -13.96 32.93 -17.27
CA GLU A 127 -14.15 33.85 -16.15
C GLU A 127 -15.63 33.94 -15.78
N LEU A 128 -15.90 33.99 -14.48
CA LEU A 128 -17.20 34.25 -13.90
C LEU A 128 -17.19 35.64 -13.27
N ASN A 129 -17.68 36.64 -14.04
CA ASN A 129 -17.63 38.04 -13.69
C ASN A 129 -19.02 38.70 -13.58
N GLY A 130 -20.07 37.87 -13.53
CA GLY A 130 -21.47 38.32 -13.53
C GLY A 130 -22.09 38.42 -14.92
N GLU A 131 -21.30 38.51 -15.99
CA GLU A 131 -21.81 38.61 -17.35
C GLU A 131 -21.99 37.22 -17.96
N ASN A 132 -23.24 36.87 -18.30
CA ASN A 132 -23.61 35.57 -18.89
C ASN A 132 -23.17 34.33 -18.04
N ASP A 133 -23.01 34.48 -16.75
CA ASP A 133 -22.53 33.40 -15.89
C ASP A 133 -23.49 32.21 -15.86
N GLU A 134 -24.81 32.45 -15.92
CA GLU A 134 -25.81 31.35 -16.00
C GLU A 134 -25.69 30.55 -17.29
N GLU A 135 -25.43 31.20 -18.41
CA GLU A 135 -25.18 30.51 -19.68
C GLU A 135 -23.89 29.67 -19.61
N LYS A 136 -22.80 30.23 -19.05
CA LYS A 136 -21.53 29.50 -18.83
C LYS A 136 -21.74 28.28 -17.94
N LEU A 137 -22.51 28.41 -16.84
CA LEU A 137 -22.83 27.36 -15.88
C LEU A 137 -23.84 26.31 -16.39
N SER A 138 -24.49 26.58 -17.53
CA SER A 138 -25.42 25.64 -18.20
C SER A 138 -24.85 25.03 -19.48
N ARG A 139 -23.65 25.44 -19.91
CA ARG A 139 -23.01 24.93 -21.13
C ARG A 139 -22.30 23.60 -20.89
N ILE A 140 -23.09 22.57 -20.57
CA ILE A 140 -22.61 21.24 -20.17
C ILE A 140 -21.86 20.47 -21.25
N SER A 141 -21.90 20.93 -22.52
CA SER A 141 -21.06 20.40 -23.61
C SER A 141 -19.57 20.62 -23.41
N ASP A 142 -19.20 21.58 -22.56
CA ASP A 142 -17.82 21.87 -22.21
C ASP A 142 -17.38 21.14 -20.92
N PHE A 143 -18.34 20.59 -20.17
CA PHE A 143 -18.09 19.98 -18.85
C PHE A 143 -17.49 18.59 -18.96
N TYR A 144 -16.80 18.17 -17.93
CA TYR A 144 -16.37 16.79 -17.72
C TYR A 144 -17.58 15.86 -17.66
N CYS A 145 -17.37 14.62 -18.04
CA CYS A 145 -18.40 13.60 -18.01
C CYS A 145 -18.02 12.44 -17.10
N PHE A 146 -18.91 12.08 -16.17
CA PHE A 146 -18.93 10.77 -15.55
C PHE A 146 -20.08 9.99 -16.17
N PRO A 147 -19.82 9.08 -17.15
CA PRO A 147 -20.85 8.52 -18.01
C PRO A 147 -21.94 7.75 -17.24
N TYR A 148 -21.51 6.85 -16.36
CA TYR A 148 -22.41 6.08 -15.51
C TYR A 148 -21.64 5.43 -14.36
N LEU A 149 -22.20 5.47 -13.15
CA LEU A 149 -21.67 4.81 -11.96
C LEU A 149 -22.16 3.36 -11.91
N ASN A 150 -21.44 2.47 -12.57
CA ASN A 150 -21.68 1.04 -12.49
C ASN A 150 -21.07 0.48 -11.21
N ASN A 151 -21.82 -0.33 -10.48
CA ASN A 151 -21.32 -0.93 -9.25
C ASN A 151 -20.15 -1.91 -9.47
N ILE A 152 -20.00 -2.43 -10.69
CA ILE A 152 -18.91 -3.33 -11.04
C ILE A 152 -17.58 -2.59 -11.20
N ASP A 153 -17.63 -1.31 -11.61
CA ASP A 153 -16.44 -0.47 -11.84
C ASP A 153 -15.93 0.19 -10.55
N VAL A 154 -16.67 0.06 -9.45
CA VAL A 154 -16.26 0.58 -8.14
C VAL A 154 -15.22 -0.37 -7.54
N PRO A 155 -14.01 0.10 -7.19
CA PRO A 155 -13.03 -0.73 -6.50
C PRO A 155 -13.60 -1.29 -5.20
N LYS A 156 -13.66 -2.61 -5.08
CA LYS A 156 -14.17 -3.31 -3.91
C LYS A 156 -13.00 -3.96 -3.19
N VAL A 157 -12.84 -3.61 -1.93
CA VAL A 157 -11.82 -4.20 -1.06
C VAL A 157 -12.50 -4.98 0.07
N PRO A 158 -12.00 -6.15 0.46
CA PRO A 158 -12.59 -6.92 1.55
C PRO A 158 -12.56 -6.11 2.86
N GLN A 159 -13.69 -6.09 3.59
CA GLN A 159 -13.81 -5.26 4.81
C GLN A 159 -12.83 -5.68 5.91
N TRP A 160 -12.56 -6.98 6.02
CA TRP A 160 -11.68 -7.53 7.05
C TRP A 160 -10.25 -7.01 6.95
N VAL A 161 -9.80 -6.60 5.75
CA VAL A 161 -8.43 -6.10 5.52
C VAL A 161 -8.17 -4.81 6.30
N ARG A 162 -9.18 -3.91 6.40
CA ARG A 162 -9.04 -2.62 7.10
C ARG A 162 -8.61 -2.72 8.57
N GLU A 163 -8.89 -3.87 9.18
CA GLU A 163 -8.58 -4.14 10.59
C GLU A 163 -7.40 -5.10 10.76
N THR A 164 -6.76 -5.47 9.64
CA THR A 164 -5.67 -6.44 9.67
C THR A 164 -4.35 -5.77 10.01
N ILE A 165 -3.62 -6.43 10.89
CA ILE A 165 -2.22 -6.15 11.19
C ILE A 165 -1.43 -7.35 10.73
N TRP A 166 -0.62 -7.13 9.70
CA TRP A 166 0.12 -8.17 9.02
C TRP A 166 1.45 -8.45 9.70
N TYR A 167 1.88 -9.71 9.60
CA TYR A 167 3.20 -10.15 10.01
C TYR A 167 3.83 -10.96 8.87
N GLN A 168 4.94 -10.46 8.33
CA GLN A 168 5.64 -11.11 7.23
C GLN A 168 6.63 -12.14 7.74
N ILE A 169 6.57 -13.35 7.19
CA ILE A 169 7.41 -14.50 7.57
C ILE A 169 8.27 -14.92 6.38
N PHE A 170 9.58 -15.09 6.63
CA PHE A 170 10.49 -15.82 5.75
C PHE A 170 10.62 -17.24 6.29
N PRO A 171 9.94 -18.25 5.69
CA PRO A 171 9.71 -19.54 6.33
C PRO A 171 10.99 -20.25 6.80
N ASP A 172 12.01 -20.36 5.95
CA ASP A 172 13.29 -21.01 6.25
C ASP A 172 14.00 -20.46 7.50
N ARG A 173 13.65 -19.25 7.95
CA ARG A 173 14.34 -18.50 9.01
C ARG A 173 13.46 -18.22 10.22
N PHE A 174 12.22 -18.73 10.24
CA PHE A 174 11.27 -18.37 11.28
C PHE A 174 11.30 -19.34 12.48
N ASN A 175 11.00 -20.61 12.28
CA ASN A 175 11.09 -21.65 13.31
C ASN A 175 11.20 -23.04 12.68
N ASN A 176 12.11 -23.88 13.16
CA ASN A 176 12.26 -25.26 12.74
C ASN A 176 11.42 -26.16 13.68
N GLY A 177 10.25 -26.59 13.20
CA GLY A 177 9.31 -27.43 13.97
C GLY A 177 9.48 -28.92 13.70
N ASP A 178 9.82 -29.31 12.46
CA ASP A 178 10.03 -30.71 12.10
C ASP A 178 11.42 -30.96 11.53
N LYS A 179 12.34 -31.31 12.40
CA LYS A 179 13.72 -31.63 12.03
C LYS A 179 13.88 -32.87 11.14
N SER A 180 12.83 -33.68 10.99
CA SER A 180 12.89 -34.89 10.17
C SER A 180 12.89 -34.58 8.66
N ILE A 181 12.41 -33.40 8.28
CA ILE A 181 12.41 -32.92 6.87
C ILE A 181 13.61 -32.03 6.55
N ASP A 182 14.49 -31.77 7.52
CA ASP A 182 15.71 -31.01 7.31
C ASP A 182 16.59 -31.64 6.22
N PRO A 183 17.07 -30.87 5.25
CA PRO A 183 18.03 -31.39 4.28
C PRO A 183 19.35 -31.76 4.97
N THR A 184 20.09 -32.74 4.46
CA THR A 184 21.37 -33.17 5.02
C THR A 184 22.43 -32.06 5.13
N TYR A 185 22.22 -30.96 4.39
CA TYR A 185 23.07 -29.77 4.38
C TYR A 185 22.49 -28.59 5.17
N VAL A 186 21.48 -28.81 6.02
CA VAL A 186 20.93 -27.78 6.89
C VAL A 186 22.03 -27.24 7.81
N MET A 187 22.05 -25.92 7.96
CA MET A 187 23.00 -25.24 8.86
C MET A 187 22.42 -25.14 10.27
N PRO A 188 23.25 -25.11 11.32
CA PRO A 188 22.78 -24.83 12.66
C PRO A 188 21.97 -23.54 12.73
N TRP A 189 20.85 -23.56 13.48
CA TRP A 189 19.99 -22.39 13.67
C TRP A 189 20.80 -21.17 14.15
N GLY A 190 20.61 -20.02 13.50
CA GLY A 190 21.35 -18.80 13.82
C GLY A 190 22.71 -18.65 13.12
N THR A 191 23.11 -19.62 12.28
CA THR A 191 24.29 -19.44 11.41
C THR A 191 24.10 -18.18 10.54
N GLU A 192 25.21 -17.53 10.20
CA GLU A 192 25.18 -16.34 9.34
C GLU A 192 24.51 -16.64 8.00
N PRO A 193 23.45 -15.88 7.63
CA PRO A 193 22.65 -16.19 6.45
C PRO A 193 23.35 -15.82 5.14
N THR A 194 23.16 -16.70 4.16
CA THR A 194 23.55 -16.47 2.75
C THR A 194 22.42 -16.90 1.83
N GLY A 195 22.46 -16.49 0.57
CA GLY A 195 21.46 -16.93 -0.43
C GLY A 195 21.46 -18.44 -0.73
N LYS A 196 22.44 -19.20 -0.20
CA LYS A 196 22.63 -20.62 -0.50
C LYS A 196 22.37 -21.56 0.68
N ASN A 197 22.37 -21.06 1.92
CA ASN A 197 22.21 -21.93 3.08
C ASN A 197 20.75 -22.01 3.55
N PHE A 198 20.38 -23.18 4.07
CA PHE A 198 19.08 -23.46 4.66
C PHE A 198 19.24 -23.61 6.17
N MET A 199 18.24 -23.14 6.93
CA MET A 199 18.22 -23.21 8.39
C MET A 199 17.12 -24.14 8.94
N GLY A 200 16.30 -24.70 8.06
CA GLY A 200 15.30 -25.69 8.43
C GLY A 200 14.00 -25.12 9.01
N GLY A 201 13.75 -23.83 8.89
CA GLY A 201 12.43 -23.30 9.23
C GLY A 201 11.35 -23.85 8.30
N ASP A 202 10.17 -24.20 8.86
CA ASP A 202 9.15 -24.97 8.20
C ASP A 202 7.71 -24.58 8.60
N LEU A 203 6.69 -25.18 7.98
CA LEU A 203 5.27 -24.92 8.26
C LEU A 203 4.88 -25.38 9.67
N ARG A 204 5.43 -26.50 10.15
CA ARG A 204 5.20 -26.99 11.50
C ARG A 204 5.69 -25.99 12.54
N GLY A 205 6.85 -25.40 12.29
CA GLY A 205 7.41 -24.34 13.12
C GLY A 205 6.52 -23.08 13.15
N ILE A 206 5.86 -22.73 12.04
CA ILE A 206 4.90 -21.61 12.03
C ILE A 206 3.65 -21.98 12.85
N ILE A 207 3.11 -23.20 12.70
CA ILE A 207 1.95 -23.70 13.48
C ILE A 207 2.24 -23.61 14.98
N GLU A 208 3.41 -24.05 15.43
CA GLU A 208 3.82 -23.99 16.84
C GLU A 208 3.87 -22.56 17.41
N LYS A 209 3.99 -21.56 16.55
CA LYS A 209 4.09 -20.15 16.95
C LYS A 209 2.80 -19.35 16.74
N LEU A 210 1.68 -19.98 16.40
CA LEU A 210 0.41 -19.26 16.19
C LEU A 210 -0.04 -18.49 17.43
N ASP A 211 0.16 -19.01 18.63
CA ASP A 211 -0.20 -18.33 19.87
C ASP A 211 0.70 -17.10 20.15
N TYR A 212 1.95 -17.07 19.67
CA TYR A 212 2.81 -15.90 19.69
C TYR A 212 2.21 -14.74 18.89
N PHE A 213 1.63 -15.01 17.71
CA PHE A 213 0.98 -13.97 16.91
C PHE A 213 -0.28 -13.43 17.60
N VAL A 214 -1.06 -14.31 18.23
CA VAL A 214 -2.24 -13.90 19.02
C VAL A 214 -1.83 -13.00 20.17
N ASP A 215 -0.78 -13.37 20.92
CA ASP A 215 -0.27 -12.59 22.05
C ASP A 215 0.28 -11.22 21.58
N LEU A 216 1.00 -11.19 20.47
CA LEU A 216 1.45 -9.93 19.86
C LEU A 216 0.28 -9.07 19.35
N GLY A 217 -0.85 -9.70 19.02
CA GLY A 217 -2.03 -9.03 18.48
C GLY A 217 -2.11 -9.04 16.95
N ILE A 218 -1.36 -9.90 16.27
CA ILE A 218 -1.40 -10.09 14.82
C ILE A 218 -2.66 -10.85 14.42
N ASN A 219 -3.26 -10.50 13.29
CA ASN A 219 -4.40 -11.19 12.71
C ASN A 219 -4.29 -11.42 11.19
N GLY A 220 -3.10 -11.26 10.63
CA GLY A 220 -2.78 -11.63 9.25
C GLY A 220 -1.32 -12.06 9.12
N LEU A 221 -1.06 -13.22 8.50
CA LEU A 221 0.27 -13.71 8.18
C LEU A 221 0.50 -13.59 6.68
N TYR A 222 1.59 -12.93 6.29
CA TYR A 222 2.11 -12.93 4.93
C TYR A 222 3.32 -13.85 4.87
N LEU A 223 3.19 -14.96 4.15
CA LEU A 223 4.26 -15.93 3.96
C LEU A 223 5.01 -15.61 2.67
N CYS A 224 6.32 -15.38 2.74
CA CYS A 224 7.18 -15.44 1.55
C CYS A 224 7.02 -16.81 0.88
N PRO A 225 7.44 -17.01 -0.39
CA PRO A 225 7.07 -18.18 -1.18
C PRO A 225 7.30 -19.53 -0.46
N ILE A 226 6.31 -20.42 -0.60
CA ILE A 226 6.33 -21.76 0.02
C ILE A 226 6.39 -22.89 -1.00
N PHE A 227 6.28 -22.56 -2.29
CA PHE A 227 6.24 -23.53 -3.37
C PHE A 227 7.59 -24.18 -3.61
N ASN A 228 7.58 -25.35 -4.21
CA ASN A 228 8.79 -26.11 -4.50
C ASN A 228 9.76 -25.28 -5.35
N ALA A 229 11.01 -25.16 -4.87
CA ALA A 229 12.04 -24.31 -5.46
C ALA A 229 13.44 -24.85 -5.16
N THR A 230 14.51 -24.23 -5.65
CA THR A 230 15.88 -24.68 -5.34
C THR A 230 16.56 -23.85 -4.25
N GLN A 231 16.16 -22.60 -4.08
CA GLN A 231 16.78 -21.68 -3.12
C GLN A 231 15.94 -21.50 -1.85
N ASN A 232 16.57 -21.01 -0.79
CA ASN A 232 15.92 -20.81 0.50
C ASN A 232 14.79 -19.76 0.48
N HIS A 233 14.85 -18.79 -0.44
CA HIS A 233 13.84 -17.75 -0.62
C HIS A 233 12.64 -18.19 -1.47
N ARG A 234 12.78 -19.27 -2.26
CA ARG A 234 11.75 -19.90 -3.10
C ARG A 234 11.15 -19.03 -4.21
N TYR A 235 11.77 -17.89 -4.51
CA TYR A 235 11.37 -17.09 -5.69
C TYR A 235 11.74 -17.77 -7.01
N ASP A 236 12.65 -18.74 -7.01
CA ASP A 236 12.94 -19.61 -8.15
C ASP A 236 12.01 -20.85 -8.18
N THR A 237 10.70 -20.62 -8.09
CA THR A 237 9.68 -21.67 -8.04
C THR A 237 9.76 -22.62 -9.23
N ILE A 238 9.83 -23.93 -8.99
CA ILE A 238 9.87 -24.98 -10.02
C ILE A 238 8.54 -25.69 -10.20
N ASP A 239 7.69 -25.67 -9.18
CA ASP A 239 6.32 -26.20 -9.26
C ASP A 239 5.41 -25.43 -8.27
N TYR A 240 4.43 -24.71 -8.81
CA TYR A 240 3.47 -23.94 -8.01
C TYR A 240 2.39 -24.80 -7.34
N MET A 241 2.23 -26.04 -7.79
CA MET A 241 1.23 -26.96 -7.23
C MET A 241 1.76 -27.78 -6.06
N GLU A 242 3.08 -27.74 -5.80
CA GLU A 242 3.70 -28.49 -4.71
C GLU A 242 4.37 -27.54 -3.72
N ILE A 243 4.26 -27.88 -2.43
CA ILE A 243 5.01 -27.22 -1.36
C ILE A 243 6.46 -27.72 -1.43
N ASP A 244 7.39 -26.82 -1.12
CA ASP A 244 8.79 -27.22 -0.96
C ASP A 244 8.90 -28.29 0.12
N PRO A 245 9.42 -29.50 -0.19
CA PRO A 245 9.49 -30.61 0.77
C PRO A 245 10.30 -30.28 2.02
N ARG A 246 11.14 -29.23 1.98
CA ARG A 246 11.87 -28.69 3.14
C ARG A 246 11.02 -27.79 4.04
N LEU A 247 9.77 -27.49 3.64
CA LEU A 247 8.81 -26.75 4.45
C LEU A 247 7.71 -27.66 5.01
N GLY A 248 7.48 -28.81 4.41
CA GLY A 248 6.40 -29.70 4.78
C GLY A 248 5.56 -30.18 3.60
N THR A 249 4.33 -30.55 3.89
CA THR A 249 3.36 -31.11 2.95
C THR A 249 2.18 -30.17 2.74
N LYS A 250 1.31 -30.48 1.79
CA LYS A 250 0.02 -29.81 1.61
C LYS A 250 -0.89 -29.96 2.82
N GLU A 251 -0.81 -31.11 3.49
CA GLU A 251 -1.54 -31.39 4.73
C GLU A 251 -1.07 -30.48 5.87
N ASP A 252 0.25 -30.26 6.02
CA ASP A 252 0.80 -29.31 6.99
C ASP A 252 0.33 -27.88 6.70
N PHE A 253 0.30 -27.49 5.43
CA PHE A 253 -0.19 -26.17 5.05
C PHE A 253 -1.69 -26.02 5.33
N LYS A 254 -2.48 -27.03 5.02
CA LYS A 254 -3.91 -27.02 5.33
C LYS A 254 -4.16 -26.92 6.83
N GLU A 255 -3.40 -27.67 7.65
CA GLU A 255 -3.44 -27.55 9.11
C GLU A 255 -3.06 -26.12 9.56
N LEU A 256 -2.01 -25.53 8.97
CA LEU A 256 -1.63 -24.14 9.28
C LEU A 256 -2.80 -23.18 9.03
N VAL A 257 -3.46 -23.26 7.87
CA VAL A 257 -4.59 -22.40 7.53
C VAL A 257 -5.75 -22.61 8.51
N GLU A 258 -6.11 -23.86 8.79
CA GLU A 258 -7.20 -24.20 9.73
C GLU A 258 -6.92 -23.69 11.15
N GLU A 259 -5.69 -23.90 11.65
CA GLU A 259 -5.30 -23.46 13.01
C GLU A 259 -5.18 -21.93 13.11
N ALA A 260 -4.72 -21.26 12.04
CA ALA A 260 -4.69 -19.80 11.93
C ALA A 260 -6.13 -19.23 11.95
N HIS A 261 -7.03 -19.80 11.14
CA HIS A 261 -8.43 -19.35 11.07
C HIS A 261 -9.17 -19.54 12.42
N LYS A 262 -8.92 -20.63 13.15
CA LYS A 262 -9.47 -20.82 14.52
C LYS A 262 -9.07 -19.71 15.49
N ARG A 263 -7.92 -19.07 15.25
CA ARG A 263 -7.40 -17.95 16.03
C ARG A 263 -7.73 -16.57 15.44
N GLY A 264 -8.52 -16.53 14.36
CA GLY A 264 -8.88 -15.30 13.66
C GLY A 264 -7.73 -14.68 12.87
N ILE A 265 -6.73 -15.47 12.49
CA ILE A 265 -5.58 -15.05 11.70
C ILE A 265 -5.82 -15.42 10.24
N LYS A 266 -5.64 -14.45 9.34
CA LYS A 266 -5.74 -14.57 7.89
C LYS A 266 -4.40 -14.97 7.28
N ILE A 267 -4.42 -15.73 6.17
CA ILE A 267 -3.21 -16.21 5.48
C ILE A 267 -3.10 -15.60 4.09
N MET A 268 -1.95 -14.97 3.82
CA MET A 268 -1.55 -14.43 2.52
C MET A 268 -0.38 -15.24 1.97
N LEU A 269 -0.51 -15.74 0.74
CA LEU A 269 0.57 -16.38 -0.01
C LEU A 269 1.21 -15.42 -1.00
N ASP A 270 2.48 -15.69 -1.30
CA ASP A 270 3.26 -15.00 -2.32
C ASP A 270 3.17 -15.74 -3.67
N ALA A 271 2.71 -15.05 -4.71
CA ALA A 271 2.57 -15.59 -6.06
C ALA A 271 3.68 -15.06 -6.97
N VAL A 272 4.61 -15.94 -7.33
CA VAL A 272 5.75 -15.62 -8.21
C VAL A 272 5.39 -15.94 -9.65
N PHE A 273 4.49 -15.16 -10.28
CA PHE A 273 3.95 -15.47 -11.62
C PHE A 273 4.70 -14.78 -12.79
N ASN A 274 5.68 -13.94 -12.47
CA ASN A 274 6.53 -13.31 -13.48
C ASN A 274 7.50 -14.28 -14.16
N HIS A 275 7.97 -15.31 -13.46
CA HIS A 275 9.01 -16.25 -13.92
C HIS A 275 8.86 -17.62 -13.28
N LEU A 276 9.49 -18.61 -13.87
CA LEU A 276 9.71 -19.95 -13.28
C LEU A 276 11.17 -20.14 -12.88
N GLY A 277 11.43 -21.11 -12.02
CA GLY A 277 12.78 -21.55 -11.70
C GLY A 277 13.42 -22.31 -12.85
N TYR A 278 14.73 -22.16 -13.00
CA TYR A 278 15.52 -22.83 -14.03
C TYR A 278 15.31 -24.35 -14.07
N TYR A 279 15.09 -24.98 -12.93
CA TYR A 279 14.90 -26.44 -12.81
C TYR A 279 13.44 -26.88 -12.95
N SER A 280 12.52 -26.00 -13.33
CA SER A 280 11.15 -26.40 -13.66
C SER A 280 11.12 -27.36 -14.85
N LYS A 281 10.17 -28.29 -14.85
CA LYS A 281 10.05 -29.30 -15.93
C LYS A 281 9.82 -28.66 -17.30
N GLU A 282 9.12 -27.53 -17.33
CA GLU A 282 8.82 -26.76 -18.53
C GLU A 282 10.09 -26.16 -19.13
N TRP A 283 10.90 -25.50 -18.29
CA TRP A 283 12.16 -24.92 -18.76
C TRP A 283 13.21 -25.97 -19.13
N GLN A 284 13.29 -27.05 -18.37
CA GLN A 284 14.19 -28.16 -18.70
C GLN A 284 13.84 -28.85 -20.04
N ASP A 285 12.54 -28.92 -20.36
CA ASP A 285 12.08 -29.39 -21.66
C ASP A 285 12.53 -28.43 -22.78
N VAL A 286 12.44 -27.12 -22.56
CA VAL A 286 12.94 -26.10 -23.51
C VAL A 286 14.45 -26.23 -23.73
N ILE A 287 15.24 -26.38 -22.68
CA ILE A 287 16.70 -26.58 -22.79
C ILE A 287 17.02 -27.82 -23.61
N LYS A 288 16.33 -28.92 -23.35
CA LYS A 288 16.58 -30.22 -23.98
C LYS A 288 16.13 -30.27 -25.44
N ASN A 289 14.93 -29.76 -25.72
CA ASN A 289 14.25 -29.96 -27.01
C ASN A 289 14.31 -28.72 -27.92
N GLY A 290 14.74 -27.56 -27.39
CA GLY A 290 14.88 -26.31 -28.15
C GLY A 290 13.57 -25.90 -28.83
N GLU A 291 13.63 -25.60 -30.14
CA GLU A 291 12.47 -25.20 -30.94
C GLU A 291 11.36 -26.27 -31.04
N LYS A 292 11.65 -27.52 -30.67
CA LYS A 292 10.67 -28.63 -30.67
C LYS A 292 9.97 -28.79 -29.33
N SER A 293 10.36 -28.05 -28.31
CA SER A 293 9.68 -28.07 -27.02
C SER A 293 8.23 -27.59 -27.16
N LYS A 294 7.31 -28.29 -26.50
CA LYS A 294 5.91 -27.83 -26.38
C LYS A 294 5.75 -26.61 -25.49
N TYR A 295 6.77 -26.30 -24.69
CA TYR A 295 6.79 -25.18 -23.76
C TYR A 295 7.60 -23.97 -24.27
N LYS A 296 8.11 -24.01 -25.51
CA LYS A 296 8.94 -22.91 -26.04
C LYS A 296 8.25 -21.54 -26.00
N ASP A 297 6.95 -21.52 -26.22
CA ASP A 297 6.15 -20.30 -26.25
C ASP A 297 5.65 -19.87 -24.83
N TRP A 298 5.99 -20.66 -23.79
CA TRP A 298 5.74 -20.32 -22.39
C TRP A 298 6.69 -19.25 -21.86
N PHE A 299 7.82 -19.06 -22.53
CA PHE A 299 8.89 -18.16 -22.10
C PHE A 299 9.21 -17.14 -23.19
N HIS A 300 9.76 -16.01 -22.79
CA HIS A 300 10.30 -15.01 -23.72
C HIS A 300 11.71 -15.43 -24.14
N ILE A 301 11.81 -16.12 -25.27
CA ILE A 301 13.07 -16.66 -25.84
C ILE A 301 13.52 -15.80 -27.02
N ASN A 302 14.75 -15.29 -26.96
CA ASN A 302 15.34 -14.43 -27.98
C ASN A 302 16.04 -15.23 -29.08
N LYS A 303 16.61 -16.40 -28.70
CA LYS A 303 17.38 -17.23 -29.61
C LYS A 303 17.52 -18.68 -29.12
N PHE A 304 17.58 -19.63 -30.06
CA PHE A 304 17.92 -21.02 -29.78
C PHE A 304 19.34 -21.35 -30.24
N PRO A 305 20.07 -22.26 -29.57
CA PRO A 305 19.66 -22.84 -28.27
C PRO A 305 19.57 -21.76 -27.18
N VAL A 306 18.67 -21.96 -26.20
CA VAL A 306 18.51 -21.02 -25.09
C VAL A 306 19.78 -20.90 -24.25
N THR A 307 20.56 -21.98 -24.21
CA THR A 307 21.91 -22.03 -23.66
C THR A 307 22.73 -23.12 -24.31
N ASP A 308 24.03 -22.91 -24.42
CA ASP A 308 25.06 -23.85 -24.83
C ASP A 308 26.10 -24.12 -23.73
N LYS A 309 25.84 -23.56 -22.53
CA LYS A 309 26.73 -23.61 -21.37
C LYS A 309 26.01 -24.14 -20.16
N PRO A 310 26.75 -24.74 -19.20
CA PRO A 310 26.21 -25.01 -17.85
C PRO A 310 25.73 -23.72 -17.15
N LEU A 311 24.77 -23.86 -16.24
CA LEU A 311 24.18 -22.74 -15.52
C LEU A 311 25.21 -21.86 -14.83
N GLU A 312 26.24 -22.46 -14.25
CA GLU A 312 27.31 -21.79 -13.51
C GLU A 312 28.17 -20.86 -14.36
N GLU A 313 28.16 -21.09 -15.70
CA GLU A 313 28.91 -20.30 -16.70
C GLU A 313 28.03 -19.25 -17.39
N LEU A 314 26.74 -19.20 -17.08
CA LEU A 314 25.82 -18.23 -17.69
C LEU A 314 26.03 -16.83 -17.12
N ASP A 315 26.27 -15.86 -18.01
CA ASP A 315 26.28 -14.44 -17.66
C ASP A 315 24.87 -13.87 -17.87
N GLY A 316 24.21 -13.49 -16.80
CA GLY A 316 22.86 -12.92 -16.82
C GLY A 316 22.68 -11.67 -17.70
N ARG A 317 23.79 -11.09 -18.20
CA ARG A 317 23.74 -9.96 -19.15
C ARG A 317 23.67 -10.39 -20.62
N ASN A 318 23.94 -11.67 -20.90
CA ASN A 318 24.08 -12.21 -22.26
C ASN A 318 23.31 -13.52 -22.40
N LEU A 319 22.06 -13.54 -21.99
CA LEU A 319 21.18 -14.71 -22.11
C LEU A 319 20.40 -14.69 -23.45
N ASN A 320 20.08 -15.86 -23.94
CA ASN A 320 19.23 -16.03 -25.13
C ASN A 320 17.73 -16.02 -24.79
N TYR A 321 17.37 -15.64 -23.56
CA TYR A 321 16.01 -15.55 -23.04
C TYR A 321 15.89 -14.43 -22.00
N GLU A 322 14.67 -13.92 -21.82
CA GLU A 322 14.39 -12.93 -20.79
C GLU A 322 14.31 -13.58 -19.41
N THR A 323 14.65 -12.79 -18.37
CA THR A 323 14.68 -13.26 -16.99
C THR A 323 14.16 -12.17 -16.05
N PHE A 324 13.81 -12.55 -14.82
CA PHE A 324 13.72 -11.57 -13.74
C PHE A 324 15.12 -11.01 -13.45
N GLY A 325 15.24 -9.70 -13.45
CA GLY A 325 16.52 -9.03 -13.26
C GLY A 325 17.56 -9.47 -14.30
N ARG A 326 18.67 -10.01 -13.84
CA ARG A 326 19.76 -10.56 -14.68
C ARG A 326 20.18 -11.93 -14.20
N THR A 327 19.26 -12.73 -13.69
CA THR A 327 19.56 -14.06 -13.16
C THR A 327 19.09 -15.15 -14.09
N ALA A 328 20.03 -15.98 -14.56
CA ALA A 328 19.71 -17.14 -15.39
C ALA A 328 18.79 -18.15 -14.70
N LEU A 329 18.67 -18.09 -13.37
CA LEU A 329 17.84 -18.99 -12.56
C LEU A 329 16.33 -18.75 -12.71
N MET A 330 15.90 -17.62 -13.29
CA MET A 330 14.51 -17.18 -13.27
C MET A 330 14.03 -16.77 -14.68
N PRO A 331 13.87 -17.75 -15.63
CA PRO A 331 13.36 -17.47 -16.97
C PRO A 331 11.95 -16.89 -16.91
N LYS A 332 11.75 -15.78 -17.63
CA LYS A 332 10.50 -15.01 -17.62
C LYS A 332 9.40 -15.76 -18.36
N LEU A 333 8.23 -15.88 -17.71
CA LEU A 333 7.02 -16.43 -18.30
C LEU A 333 6.38 -15.46 -19.31
N ASN A 334 5.85 -16.02 -20.39
CA ASN A 334 5.01 -15.31 -21.34
C ASN A 334 3.54 -15.38 -20.90
N THR A 335 3.10 -14.44 -20.13
CA THR A 335 1.72 -14.38 -19.59
C THR A 335 0.67 -13.96 -20.64
N GLU A 336 1.06 -13.71 -21.89
CA GLU A 336 0.15 -13.60 -23.03
C GLU A 336 -0.22 -14.98 -23.61
N ASN A 337 0.54 -16.03 -23.32
CA ASN A 337 0.30 -17.39 -23.79
C ASN A 337 -0.87 -18.04 -23.04
N GLU A 338 -1.85 -18.56 -23.78
CA GLU A 338 -3.08 -19.12 -23.20
C GLU A 338 -2.84 -20.35 -22.31
N ASP A 339 -1.83 -21.18 -22.60
CA ASP A 339 -1.49 -22.34 -21.77
C ASP A 339 -0.83 -21.90 -20.45
N VAL A 340 0.00 -20.83 -20.48
CA VAL A 340 0.57 -20.21 -19.29
C VAL A 340 -0.54 -19.60 -18.44
N ILE A 341 -1.44 -18.81 -19.06
CA ILE A 341 -2.59 -18.22 -18.38
C ILE A 341 -3.40 -19.31 -17.69
N LYS A 342 -3.76 -20.36 -18.44
CA LYS A 342 -4.55 -21.48 -17.90
C LYS A 342 -3.85 -22.12 -16.69
N HIS A 343 -2.56 -22.42 -16.81
CA HIS A 343 -1.77 -23.03 -15.74
C HIS A 343 -1.75 -22.16 -14.47
N LEU A 344 -1.43 -20.87 -14.61
CA LEU A 344 -1.36 -19.94 -13.46
C LEU A 344 -2.74 -19.69 -12.82
N LEU A 345 -3.81 -19.68 -13.62
CA LEU A 345 -5.17 -19.57 -13.10
C LEU A 345 -5.64 -20.86 -12.37
N GLU A 346 -5.21 -22.03 -12.80
CA GLU A 346 -5.43 -23.30 -12.07
C GLU A 346 -4.71 -23.29 -10.73
N VAL A 347 -3.47 -22.78 -10.67
CA VAL A 347 -2.72 -22.55 -9.42
C VAL A 347 -3.51 -21.64 -8.48
N ALA A 348 -3.95 -20.48 -8.98
CA ALA A 348 -4.70 -19.50 -8.19
C ALA A 348 -6.02 -20.07 -7.65
N GLU A 349 -6.75 -20.83 -8.47
CA GLU A 349 -8.00 -21.51 -8.08
C GLU A 349 -7.77 -22.54 -6.98
N TYR A 350 -6.74 -23.36 -7.13
CA TYR A 350 -6.41 -24.43 -6.15
C TYR A 350 -6.09 -23.84 -4.77
N TRP A 351 -5.16 -22.89 -4.70
CA TRP A 351 -4.75 -22.33 -3.40
C TRP A 351 -5.83 -21.46 -2.76
N SER A 352 -6.62 -20.73 -3.56
CA SER A 352 -7.74 -19.94 -3.02
C SER A 352 -8.92 -20.81 -2.58
N GLY A 353 -9.17 -21.93 -3.27
CA GLY A 353 -10.31 -22.81 -3.01
C GLY A 353 -9.99 -23.95 -2.06
N GLU A 354 -9.20 -24.93 -2.52
CA GLU A 354 -8.90 -26.15 -1.77
C GLU A 354 -8.08 -25.87 -0.50
N MET A 355 -7.11 -24.94 -0.59
CA MET A 355 -6.26 -24.56 0.54
C MET A 355 -6.83 -23.39 1.35
N ASN A 356 -7.88 -22.74 0.86
CA ASN A 356 -8.68 -21.75 1.57
C ASN A 356 -7.85 -20.56 2.13
N ILE A 357 -6.90 -20.06 1.36
CA ILE A 357 -6.15 -18.85 1.73
C ILE A 357 -7.03 -17.60 1.59
N ASP A 358 -6.66 -16.54 2.31
CA ASP A 358 -7.44 -15.31 2.38
C ASP A 358 -6.91 -14.19 1.45
N ALA A 359 -5.63 -14.28 1.07
CA ALA A 359 -5.01 -13.22 0.30
C ALA A 359 -3.85 -13.72 -0.58
N TRP A 360 -3.56 -12.94 -1.63
CA TRP A 360 -2.40 -13.08 -2.48
C TRP A 360 -1.53 -11.82 -2.44
N ARG A 361 -0.23 -11.98 -2.26
CA ARG A 361 0.77 -10.98 -2.63
C ARG A 361 1.35 -11.38 -3.98
N LEU A 362 1.36 -10.47 -4.93
CA LEU A 362 1.78 -10.71 -6.31
C LEU A 362 3.18 -10.15 -6.52
N ASP A 363 4.16 -11.04 -6.64
CA ASP A 363 5.58 -10.73 -6.83
C ASP A 363 5.82 -10.10 -8.19
N VAL A 364 6.67 -9.05 -8.25
CA VAL A 364 7.04 -8.36 -9.50
C VAL A 364 5.83 -8.08 -10.40
N SER A 365 4.70 -7.70 -9.80
CA SER A 365 3.41 -7.63 -10.50
C SER A 365 3.36 -6.57 -11.62
N ASN A 366 4.28 -5.61 -11.60
CA ASN A 366 4.42 -4.59 -12.64
C ASN A 366 5.04 -5.12 -13.95
N GLU A 367 5.66 -6.29 -13.95
CA GLU A 367 6.25 -6.92 -15.15
C GLU A 367 5.35 -7.96 -15.79
N VAL A 368 4.17 -8.23 -15.23
CA VAL A 368 3.15 -9.12 -15.76
C VAL A 368 2.04 -8.27 -16.38
N ASP A 369 1.48 -8.70 -17.51
CA ASP A 369 0.52 -7.92 -18.27
C ASP A 369 -0.82 -7.72 -17.56
N HIS A 370 -1.46 -6.57 -17.84
CA HIS A 370 -2.74 -6.20 -17.26
C HIS A 370 -3.89 -7.15 -17.62
N ALA A 371 -3.84 -7.80 -18.79
CA ALA A 371 -4.91 -8.70 -19.22
C ALA A 371 -4.90 -9.98 -18.40
N PHE A 372 -3.70 -10.49 -18.07
CA PHE A 372 -3.55 -11.61 -17.14
C PHE A 372 -4.09 -11.26 -15.75
N TRP A 373 -3.73 -10.10 -15.19
CA TRP A 373 -4.18 -9.70 -13.85
C TRP A 373 -5.70 -9.54 -13.75
N ARG A 374 -6.38 -9.11 -14.83
CA ARG A 374 -7.85 -9.09 -14.88
C ARG A 374 -8.45 -10.49 -14.83
N LYS A 375 -7.89 -11.43 -15.61
CA LYS A 375 -8.30 -12.84 -15.58
C LYS A 375 -8.03 -13.48 -14.21
N PHE A 376 -6.89 -13.15 -13.60
CA PHE A 376 -6.52 -13.61 -12.25
C PHE A 376 -7.53 -13.13 -11.21
N ARG A 377 -7.84 -11.82 -11.17
CA ARG A 377 -8.85 -11.27 -10.26
C ARG A 377 -10.20 -11.95 -10.44
N GLU A 378 -10.67 -12.05 -11.66
CA GLU A 378 -11.95 -12.70 -11.97
C GLU A 378 -11.99 -14.14 -11.44
N LYS A 379 -10.93 -14.92 -11.71
CA LYS A 379 -10.81 -16.31 -11.27
C LYS A 379 -10.81 -16.44 -9.76
N VAL A 380 -9.98 -15.67 -9.07
CA VAL A 380 -9.81 -15.73 -7.61
C VAL A 380 -11.10 -15.30 -6.90
N LEU A 381 -11.72 -14.19 -7.32
CA LEU A 381 -12.96 -13.69 -6.70
C LEU A 381 -14.17 -14.56 -7.00
N LYS A 382 -14.13 -15.36 -8.07
CA LYS A 382 -15.16 -16.37 -8.32
C LYS A 382 -15.09 -17.53 -7.33
N VAL A 383 -13.88 -17.87 -6.87
CA VAL A 383 -13.66 -18.91 -5.85
C VAL A 383 -13.98 -18.37 -4.47
N ASN A 384 -13.40 -17.24 -4.10
CA ASN A 384 -13.62 -16.58 -2.82
C ASN A 384 -13.75 -15.06 -3.03
N PRO A 385 -14.98 -14.51 -2.97
CA PRO A 385 -15.24 -13.08 -3.18
C PRO A 385 -14.56 -12.15 -2.17
N ASP A 386 -14.14 -12.67 -1.02
CA ASP A 386 -13.49 -11.93 0.05
C ASP A 386 -11.95 -12.05 0.02
N THR A 387 -11.38 -12.59 -1.06
CA THR A 387 -9.91 -12.65 -1.20
C THR A 387 -9.33 -11.25 -1.40
N TYR A 388 -8.28 -10.93 -0.64
CA TYR A 388 -7.50 -9.70 -0.80
C TYR A 388 -6.35 -9.91 -1.79
N ILE A 389 -6.21 -9.00 -2.76
CA ILE A 389 -5.19 -9.07 -3.82
C ILE A 389 -4.25 -7.87 -3.67
N LEU A 390 -3.03 -8.14 -3.22
CA LEU A 390 -1.97 -7.16 -2.98
C LEU A 390 -0.90 -7.25 -4.06
N GLY A 391 -0.69 -6.17 -4.82
CA GLY A 391 0.40 -6.10 -5.80
C GLY A 391 1.72 -5.59 -5.19
N GLU A 392 2.84 -6.14 -5.63
CA GLU A 392 4.13 -5.51 -5.41
C GLU A 392 4.45 -4.59 -6.59
N VAL A 393 4.37 -3.29 -6.36
CA VAL A 393 4.74 -2.24 -7.32
C VAL A 393 5.50 -1.15 -6.57
N TRP A 394 6.75 -0.89 -6.97
CA TRP A 394 7.64 0.07 -6.30
C TRP A 394 7.46 1.51 -6.77
N HIS A 395 6.71 1.72 -7.83
CA HIS A 395 6.43 3.03 -8.43
C HIS A 395 4.93 3.34 -8.41
N ASN A 396 4.46 4.35 -9.15
CA ASN A 396 3.04 4.67 -9.22
C ASN A 396 2.23 3.49 -9.76
N ALA A 397 1.33 2.98 -8.94
CA ALA A 397 0.54 1.78 -9.20
C ALA A 397 -0.90 2.07 -9.66
N LEU A 398 -1.27 3.33 -9.92
CA LEU A 398 -2.63 3.69 -10.29
C LEU A 398 -3.23 2.83 -11.42
N PRO A 399 -2.48 2.45 -12.50
CA PRO A 399 -3.02 1.62 -13.57
C PRO A 399 -3.54 0.23 -13.14
N TRP A 400 -3.04 -0.31 -12.02
CA TRP A 400 -3.47 -1.60 -11.47
C TRP A 400 -4.59 -1.47 -10.43
N LEU A 401 -4.91 -0.23 -9.98
CA LEU A 401 -5.77 0.06 -8.83
C LEU A 401 -7.12 0.68 -9.22
N MET A 402 -7.55 0.48 -10.46
CA MET A 402 -8.81 1.03 -10.97
C MET A 402 -10.02 0.09 -10.76
N GLY A 403 -9.87 -0.96 -9.93
CA GLY A 403 -10.97 -1.84 -9.52
C GLY A 403 -11.03 -3.19 -10.25
N ASP A 404 -10.20 -3.38 -11.28
CA ASP A 404 -10.23 -4.55 -12.15
C ASP A 404 -9.02 -5.50 -12.02
N GLN A 405 -8.03 -5.16 -11.17
CA GLN A 405 -6.81 -5.95 -10.99
C GLN A 405 -6.49 -6.16 -9.51
N PHE A 406 -5.87 -5.19 -8.84
CA PHE A 406 -5.49 -5.32 -7.43
C PHE A 406 -6.43 -4.56 -6.50
N ASP A 407 -6.52 -5.00 -5.25
CA ASP A 407 -7.21 -4.27 -4.19
C ASP A 407 -6.31 -3.21 -3.56
N SER A 408 -5.01 -3.45 -3.56
CA SER A 408 -4.00 -2.51 -3.06
C SER A 408 -2.59 -2.90 -3.49
N VAL A 409 -1.62 -2.10 -3.03
CA VAL A 409 -0.19 -2.34 -3.24
C VAL A 409 0.62 -2.12 -1.97
N MET A 410 1.85 -2.63 -1.96
CA MET A 410 2.84 -2.36 -0.91
C MET A 410 3.24 -0.88 -0.96
N ASN A 411 3.09 -0.17 0.16
CA ASN A 411 3.27 1.28 0.25
C ASN A 411 4.74 1.67 0.51
N TYR A 412 5.60 1.32 -0.44
CA TYR A 412 7.02 1.69 -0.37
C TYR A 412 7.24 3.21 -0.25
N PRO A 413 6.46 4.09 -0.94
CA PRO A 413 6.64 5.53 -0.79
C PRO A 413 6.48 6.04 0.64
N LEU A 414 5.50 5.52 1.40
CA LEU A 414 5.34 5.89 2.81
C LEU A 414 6.48 5.34 3.67
N GLY A 415 6.88 4.09 3.43
CA GLY A 415 8.03 3.48 4.11
C GLY A 415 9.31 4.29 3.91
N ASP A 416 9.56 4.73 2.67
CA ASP A 416 10.70 5.60 2.33
C ASP A 416 10.63 6.94 3.06
N ALA A 417 9.49 7.63 3.00
CA ALA A 417 9.32 8.91 3.70
C ALA A 417 9.53 8.79 5.21
N ILE A 418 9.01 7.71 5.84
CA ILE A 418 9.22 7.45 7.27
C ILE A 418 10.70 7.19 7.57
N ARG A 419 11.40 6.41 6.74
CA ARG A 419 12.83 6.17 6.91
C ARG A 419 13.64 7.44 6.74
N ASP A 420 13.31 8.26 5.76
CA ASP A 420 14.03 9.50 5.45
C ASP A 420 13.88 10.54 6.55
N TYR A 421 12.73 10.62 7.18
CA TYR A 421 12.51 11.57 8.29
C TYR A 421 13.00 11.03 9.63
N PHE A 422 12.53 9.83 10.06
CA PHE A 422 12.81 9.34 11.43
C PHE A 422 14.17 8.66 11.57
N ILE A 423 14.69 8.03 10.53
CA ILE A 423 15.87 7.17 10.63
C ILE A 423 17.13 7.87 10.13
N THR A 424 17.11 8.34 8.89
CA THR A 424 18.30 8.92 8.23
C THR A 424 18.41 10.44 8.40
N ASN A 425 17.31 11.11 8.72
CA ASN A 425 17.19 12.57 8.86
C ASN A 425 17.60 13.35 7.59
N ILE A 426 17.39 12.76 6.39
CA ILE A 426 17.64 13.45 5.12
C ILE A 426 16.44 14.29 4.67
N MET A 427 15.29 14.13 5.31
CA MET A 427 14.06 14.88 5.09
C MET A 427 13.72 15.70 6.32
N ASP A 428 13.31 16.96 6.16
CA ASP A 428 12.80 17.81 7.24
C ASP A 428 11.31 17.58 7.52
N GLY A 429 10.81 18.13 8.64
CA GLY A 429 9.41 17.92 9.07
C GLY A 429 8.37 18.48 8.11
N GLU A 430 8.66 19.58 7.43
CA GLU A 430 7.74 20.18 6.46
C GLU A 430 7.64 19.35 5.18
N SER A 431 8.78 18.94 4.65
CA SER A 431 8.86 18.05 3.48
C SER A 431 8.21 16.70 3.75
N PHE A 432 8.44 16.13 4.95
CA PHE A 432 7.80 14.90 5.37
C PHE A 432 6.27 15.00 5.40
N LYS A 433 5.74 16.06 6.03
CA LYS A 433 4.29 16.34 6.05
C LYS A 433 3.70 16.41 4.65
N TYR A 434 4.36 17.13 3.73
CA TYR A 434 3.89 17.25 2.35
C TYR A 434 3.96 15.93 1.59
N MET A 435 5.00 15.13 1.81
CA MET A 435 5.11 13.80 1.20
C MET A 435 4.00 12.86 1.68
N VAL A 436 3.72 12.83 2.99
CA VAL A 436 2.62 12.03 3.56
C VAL A 436 1.26 12.46 2.96
N ASN A 437 1.03 13.76 2.82
CA ASN A 437 -0.19 14.27 2.21
C ASN A 437 -0.31 13.89 0.73
N ASP A 438 0.77 13.97 -0.04
CA ASP A 438 0.79 13.59 -1.46
C ASP A 438 0.49 12.09 -1.66
N ILE A 439 1.12 11.25 -0.84
CA ILE A 439 0.86 9.80 -0.83
C ILE A 439 -0.61 9.52 -0.53
N SER A 440 -1.23 10.23 0.41
CA SER A 440 -2.62 10.00 0.84
C SER A 440 -3.66 10.22 -0.25
N VAL A 441 -3.34 10.96 -1.31
CA VAL A 441 -4.23 11.26 -2.44
C VAL A 441 -3.82 10.55 -3.74
N SER A 442 -2.81 9.69 -3.70
CA SER A 442 -2.24 9.03 -4.88
C SER A 442 -3.21 8.03 -5.52
N TYR A 443 -4.12 7.42 -4.75
CA TYR A 443 -5.06 6.40 -5.21
C TYR A 443 -6.50 6.72 -4.76
N PRO A 444 -7.52 6.01 -5.27
CA PRO A 444 -8.87 6.06 -4.72
C PRO A 444 -8.89 5.76 -3.21
N MET A 445 -9.77 6.46 -2.47
CA MET A 445 -9.77 6.41 -1.01
C MET A 445 -9.93 4.97 -0.46
N GLN A 446 -10.82 4.16 -1.04
CA GLN A 446 -11.03 2.78 -0.59
C GLN A 446 -9.80 1.87 -0.78
N ILE A 447 -8.93 2.21 -1.73
CA ILE A 447 -7.63 1.55 -1.92
C ILE A 447 -6.65 1.99 -0.81
N MET A 448 -6.63 3.32 -0.52
CA MET A 448 -5.79 3.86 0.54
C MET A 448 -6.18 3.33 1.93
N GLU A 449 -7.45 3.01 2.16
CA GLU A 449 -7.93 2.43 3.42
C GLU A 449 -7.34 1.04 3.72
N VAL A 450 -6.84 0.36 2.70
CA VAL A 450 -6.24 -0.99 2.82
C VAL A 450 -4.82 -1.07 2.28
N ILE A 451 -4.19 0.09 2.02
CA ILE A 451 -2.80 0.11 1.52
C ILE A 451 -1.86 -0.56 2.53
N PHE A 452 -0.91 -1.35 2.02
CA PHE A 452 -0.06 -2.20 2.84
C PHE A 452 1.21 -1.45 3.26
N ASN A 453 1.23 -0.94 4.50
CA ASN A 453 2.32 -0.14 5.04
C ASN A 453 3.43 -1.02 5.64
N LEU A 454 4.67 -0.75 5.27
CA LEU A 454 5.84 -1.49 5.76
C LEU A 454 7.04 -0.55 5.94
N LEU A 455 7.96 -0.90 6.84
CA LEU A 455 9.22 -0.18 7.05
C LEU A 455 10.44 -0.98 6.60
N ASP A 456 10.38 -2.29 6.76
CA ASP A 456 11.37 -3.26 6.32
C ASP A 456 10.69 -4.53 5.81
N SER A 457 11.45 -5.36 5.09
CA SER A 457 10.97 -6.60 4.51
C SER A 457 12.13 -7.56 4.25
N HIS A 458 11.84 -8.70 3.64
CA HIS A 458 12.85 -9.65 3.17
C HIS A 458 13.70 -9.12 2.00
N ASP A 459 13.32 -7.97 1.37
CA ASP A 459 14.03 -7.33 0.25
C ASP A 459 14.77 -6.05 0.64
N THR A 460 14.65 -5.62 1.90
CA THR A 460 15.24 -4.38 2.37
C THR A 460 16.06 -4.59 3.64
N PRO A 461 17.03 -3.73 3.96
CA PRO A 461 17.70 -3.75 5.26
C PRO A 461 16.68 -3.61 6.40
N ARG A 462 16.93 -4.29 7.52
CA ARG A 462 16.10 -4.12 8.72
C ARG A 462 16.18 -2.70 9.25
N ILE A 463 15.03 -2.16 9.64
CA ILE A 463 14.90 -0.76 10.08
C ILE A 463 15.85 -0.39 11.22
N LEU A 464 16.11 -1.30 12.17
CA LEU A 464 17.04 -1.06 13.27
C LEU A 464 18.51 -0.97 12.80
N SER A 465 18.87 -1.66 11.71
CA SER A 465 20.21 -1.54 11.11
C SER A 465 20.37 -0.18 10.43
N LEU A 466 19.35 0.28 9.70
CA LEU A 466 19.34 1.63 9.12
C LEU A 466 19.43 2.70 10.21
N ALA A 467 18.76 2.49 11.35
CA ALA A 467 18.83 3.35 12.52
C ALA A 467 20.16 3.23 13.30
N LYS A 468 21.15 2.47 12.79
CA LYS A 468 22.45 2.23 13.45
C LYS A 468 22.32 1.70 14.90
N GLY A 469 21.22 0.98 15.19
CA GLY A 469 20.90 0.43 16.48
C GLY A 469 20.13 1.37 17.43
N ASN A 470 19.73 2.56 16.98
CA ASN A 470 18.92 3.47 17.78
C ASN A 470 17.45 3.00 17.84
N LYS A 471 17.12 2.23 18.89
CA LYS A 471 15.77 1.70 19.12
C LYS A 471 14.71 2.79 19.33
N LYS A 472 15.08 3.98 19.83
CA LYS A 472 14.14 5.08 20.02
C LYS A 472 13.64 5.61 18.67
N LYS A 473 14.54 5.84 17.70
CA LYS A 473 14.15 6.21 16.33
C LYS A 473 13.21 5.19 15.69
N VAL A 474 13.51 3.90 15.86
CA VAL A 474 12.66 2.83 15.34
C VAL A 474 11.27 2.87 15.97
N LYS A 475 11.17 3.15 17.29
CA LYS A 475 9.88 3.32 17.97
C LYS A 475 9.06 4.48 17.39
N LEU A 476 9.69 5.62 17.07
CA LEU A 476 9.01 6.75 16.43
C LEU A 476 8.48 6.36 15.03
N ALA A 477 9.31 5.70 14.22
CA ALA A 477 8.95 5.26 12.89
C ALA A 477 7.76 4.26 12.90
N LEU A 478 7.81 3.27 13.80
CA LEU A 478 6.73 2.30 14.00
C LEU A 478 5.45 2.98 14.47
N ALA A 479 5.55 3.85 15.48
CA ALA A 479 4.38 4.57 16.00
C ALA A 479 3.74 5.45 14.93
N PHE A 480 4.54 6.14 14.11
CA PHE A 480 4.00 6.90 12.98
C PHE A 480 3.27 5.97 12.01
N MET A 481 3.89 4.87 11.56
CA MET A 481 3.26 3.91 10.65
C MET A 481 1.93 3.36 11.20
N PHE A 482 1.90 3.02 12.48
CA PHE A 482 0.69 2.48 13.13
C PHE A 482 -0.43 3.51 13.34
N THR A 483 -0.14 4.78 13.22
CA THR A 483 -1.13 5.87 13.29
C THR A 483 -1.56 6.39 11.92
N GLN A 484 -1.13 5.76 10.83
CA GLN A 484 -1.52 6.12 9.47
C GLN A 484 -2.63 5.25 8.90
N LEU A 485 -3.28 5.77 7.85
CA LEU A 485 -4.24 5.04 7.02
C LEU A 485 -3.58 3.80 6.41
N GLY A 486 -4.36 2.73 6.19
CA GLY A 486 -3.89 1.48 5.60
C GLY A 486 -3.64 0.38 6.63
N THR A 487 -3.02 -0.69 6.22
CA THR A 487 -2.77 -1.88 7.05
C THR A 487 -1.28 -2.04 7.32
N PRO A 488 -0.83 -1.94 8.59
CA PRO A 488 0.58 -2.08 8.91
C PRO A 488 1.04 -3.52 8.82
N CYS A 489 2.28 -3.72 8.32
CA CYS A 489 2.97 -4.99 8.31
C CYS A 489 4.25 -4.91 9.13
N ILE A 490 4.47 -5.91 9.96
CA ILE A 490 5.69 -6.12 10.73
C ILE A 490 6.48 -7.24 10.05
N TYR A 491 7.72 -6.97 9.66
CA TYR A 491 8.64 -8.00 9.21
C TYR A 491 9.15 -8.78 10.43
N TYR A 492 9.17 -10.13 10.38
CA TYR A 492 9.51 -10.98 11.52
C TYR A 492 10.80 -10.52 12.21
N GLY A 493 10.77 -10.46 13.53
CA GLY A 493 11.90 -10.05 14.37
C GLY A 493 12.08 -8.53 14.54
N THR A 494 11.33 -7.69 13.83
CA THR A 494 11.36 -6.22 14.05
C THR A 494 10.80 -5.89 15.42
N GLU A 495 9.78 -6.62 15.88
CA GLU A 495 9.16 -6.51 17.21
C GLU A 495 10.08 -6.90 18.37
N ILE A 496 11.19 -7.58 18.08
CA ILE A 496 12.22 -7.94 19.08
C ILE A 496 13.58 -7.31 18.80
N SER A 497 13.60 -6.24 17.99
CA SER A 497 14.81 -5.47 17.68
C SER A 497 15.90 -6.24 16.92
N MET A 498 15.54 -7.16 16.03
CA MET A 498 16.53 -7.83 15.18
C MET A 498 17.20 -6.84 14.23
N ARG A 499 18.48 -7.09 13.94
CA ARG A 499 19.31 -6.31 13.02
C ARG A 499 19.73 -7.15 11.83
N GLY A 500 19.98 -6.51 10.71
CA GLY A 500 20.53 -7.15 9.53
C GLY A 500 20.57 -6.17 8.35
N ASN A 501 21.72 -6.08 7.70
CA ASN A 501 21.89 -5.31 6.49
C ASN A 501 21.72 -6.22 5.27
N GLN A 502 21.36 -5.63 4.14
CA GLN A 502 21.45 -6.24 2.83
C GLN A 502 22.76 -5.80 2.18
N GLY A 503 23.52 -6.71 1.57
CA GLY A 503 24.79 -6.38 0.94
C GLY A 503 25.29 -7.50 0.04
N ALA A 504 26.32 -7.25 -0.77
CA ALA A 504 26.85 -8.20 -1.74
C ALA A 504 27.19 -9.57 -1.11
N GLY A 505 26.36 -10.57 -1.37
CA GLY A 505 26.51 -11.94 -0.88
C GLY A 505 26.17 -12.15 0.60
N GLN A 506 25.67 -11.13 1.29
CA GLN A 506 25.26 -11.21 2.70
C GLN A 506 23.76 -10.93 2.82
N GLU A 507 23.02 -11.84 3.44
CA GLU A 507 21.59 -11.73 3.65
C GLU A 507 21.22 -11.53 5.13
N HIS A 508 21.93 -10.66 5.83
CA HIS A 508 21.77 -10.45 7.28
C HIS A 508 20.36 -9.97 7.66
N HIS A 509 19.63 -9.36 6.73
CA HIS A 509 18.21 -8.99 6.91
C HIS A 509 17.30 -10.22 7.03
N ARG A 510 17.75 -11.41 6.55
CA ARG A 510 17.06 -12.72 6.61
C ARG A 510 17.64 -13.66 7.67
N ARG A 511 18.14 -13.14 8.79
CA ARG A 511 18.61 -13.93 9.94
C ARG A 511 17.47 -14.74 10.56
N CYS A 512 17.84 -15.89 11.18
CA CYS A 512 16.90 -16.70 11.94
C CYS A 512 16.26 -15.89 13.07
N MET A 513 14.96 -16.14 13.28
CA MET A 513 14.22 -15.58 14.40
C MET A 513 14.87 -15.99 15.74
N VAL A 514 14.90 -15.07 16.68
CA VAL A 514 15.42 -15.29 18.03
C VAL A 514 14.27 -15.65 18.96
N TRP A 515 14.18 -16.93 19.32
CA TRP A 515 13.12 -17.43 20.20
C TRP A 515 13.51 -17.47 21.67
N ASP A 516 14.81 -17.43 21.97
CA ASP A 516 15.34 -17.41 23.31
C ASP A 516 14.96 -16.10 24.03
N GLU A 517 14.21 -16.21 25.12
CA GLU A 517 13.71 -15.06 25.88
C GLU A 517 14.82 -14.20 26.46
N GLU A 518 15.98 -14.79 26.82
CA GLU A 518 17.13 -14.04 27.36
C GLU A 518 17.75 -13.11 26.32
N ASN A 519 17.65 -13.45 25.05
CA ASN A 519 18.22 -12.70 23.91
C ASN A 519 17.19 -11.83 23.19
N ARG A 520 15.93 -11.88 23.58
CA ARG A 520 14.82 -11.12 22.96
C ARG A 520 14.65 -9.75 23.60
N ASP A 521 14.41 -8.72 22.79
CA ASP A 521 14.08 -7.37 23.30
C ASP A 521 12.62 -7.29 23.77
N GLU A 522 12.38 -7.70 24.99
CA GLU A 522 11.05 -7.69 25.61
C GLU A 522 10.44 -6.28 25.69
N LYS A 523 11.29 -5.22 25.80
CA LYS A 523 10.79 -3.84 25.84
C LYS A 523 10.25 -3.38 24.49
N MET A 524 10.86 -3.83 23.39
CA MET A 524 10.35 -3.55 22.05
C MET A 524 9.09 -4.38 21.78
N TYR A 525 9.07 -5.64 22.18
CA TYR A 525 7.91 -6.51 22.05
C TYR A 525 6.67 -5.91 22.74
N LYS A 526 6.78 -5.51 23.99
CA LYS A 526 5.69 -4.85 24.74
C LYS A 526 5.26 -3.53 24.12
N PHE A 527 6.20 -2.77 23.58
CA PHE A 527 5.89 -1.54 22.87
C PHE A 527 5.05 -1.83 21.62
N MET A 528 5.40 -2.87 20.85
CA MET A 528 4.62 -3.29 19.68
C MET A 528 3.24 -3.80 20.06
N GLN A 529 3.11 -4.65 21.09
CA GLN A 529 1.80 -5.07 21.61
C GLN A 529 0.93 -3.85 21.93
N LYS A 530 1.51 -2.84 22.56
CA LYS A 530 0.79 -1.61 22.95
C LYS A 530 0.32 -0.80 21.74
N LEU A 531 1.20 -0.61 20.75
CA LEU A 531 0.83 0.06 19.50
C LEU A 531 -0.32 -0.65 18.78
N ILE A 532 -0.26 -1.98 18.71
CA ILE A 532 -1.29 -2.81 18.09
C ILE A 532 -2.62 -2.65 18.83
N GLN A 533 -2.60 -2.69 20.17
CA GLN A 533 -3.79 -2.50 21.00
C GLN A 533 -4.40 -1.12 20.79
N ILE A 534 -3.58 -0.05 20.78
CA ILE A 534 -4.03 1.33 20.54
C ILE A 534 -4.69 1.41 19.15
N ARG A 535 -4.04 0.92 18.10
CA ARG A 535 -4.61 0.95 16.75
C ARG A 535 -5.92 0.19 16.63
N LYS A 536 -6.03 -0.99 17.24
CA LYS A 536 -7.29 -1.77 17.24
C LYS A 536 -8.41 -1.08 17.99
N LYS A 537 -8.08 -0.38 19.08
CA LYS A 537 -9.06 0.32 19.91
C LYS A 537 -9.55 1.63 19.29
N TYR A 538 -8.66 2.42 18.71
CA TYR A 538 -8.95 3.76 18.18
C TYR A 538 -9.02 3.75 16.65
N LYS A 539 -10.23 3.55 16.12
CA LYS A 539 -10.48 3.47 14.66
C LYS A 539 -10.15 4.76 13.93
N SER A 540 -10.20 5.90 14.61
CA SER A 540 -9.77 7.22 14.12
C SER A 540 -8.33 7.25 13.61
N LEU A 541 -7.45 6.38 14.09
CA LEU A 541 -6.09 6.25 13.58
C LEU A 541 -6.03 5.73 12.13
N ASN A 542 -7.08 5.06 11.67
CA ASN A 542 -7.19 4.52 10.31
C ASN A 542 -8.02 5.42 9.37
N THR A 543 -8.00 6.72 9.57
CA THR A 543 -8.67 7.69 8.70
C THR A 543 -7.66 8.41 7.81
N ILE A 544 -8.11 8.90 6.64
CA ILE A 544 -7.25 9.62 5.70
C ILE A 544 -6.85 11.00 6.24
N LYS A 545 -7.74 11.62 7.01
CA LYS A 545 -7.54 12.98 7.47
C LYS A 545 -6.45 13.06 8.53
N ILE A 546 -5.47 13.91 8.28
CA ILE A 546 -4.44 14.30 9.24
C ILE A 546 -4.53 15.82 9.41
N ASP A 547 -4.84 16.28 10.61
CA ASP A 547 -4.78 17.69 10.95
C ASP A 547 -3.36 18.01 11.49
N TRP A 548 -2.48 18.46 10.61
CA TRP A 548 -1.13 18.86 10.99
C TRP A 548 -1.16 20.16 11.80
N ILE A 549 -0.65 20.10 13.02
CA ILE A 549 -0.60 21.24 13.94
C ILE A 549 0.80 21.83 13.94
N LYS A 550 1.84 20.97 13.94
CA LYS A 550 3.23 21.36 13.86
C LYS A 550 4.01 20.37 12.99
N GLY A 551 5.05 20.85 12.32
CA GLY A 551 5.93 20.13 11.40
C GLY A 551 6.55 21.13 10.43
N GLU A 552 7.29 22.11 10.99
CA GLU A 552 8.00 23.13 10.24
C GLU A 552 9.39 22.61 9.84
N LYS A 553 9.99 23.26 8.85
CA LYS A 553 11.27 22.90 8.25
C LYS A 553 12.40 22.78 9.30
N ASP A 554 12.48 23.76 10.20
CA ASP A 554 13.54 23.85 11.20
C ASP A 554 13.19 23.19 12.55
N SER A 555 12.07 22.48 12.60
CA SER A 555 11.57 21.80 13.79
C SER A 555 11.63 20.27 13.62
N ASN A 556 12.22 19.60 14.60
CA ASN A 556 12.13 18.15 14.74
C ASN A 556 10.90 17.70 15.55
N ILE A 557 9.97 18.61 15.79
CA ILE A 557 8.72 18.31 16.46
C ILE A 557 7.61 18.12 15.43
N LEU A 558 6.89 17.01 15.54
CA LEU A 558 5.64 16.78 14.83
C LEU A 558 4.49 16.76 15.83
N ILE A 559 3.45 17.53 15.54
CA ILE A 559 2.16 17.44 16.24
C ILE A 559 1.09 17.30 15.17
N TYR A 560 0.35 16.23 15.23
CA TYR A 560 -0.79 16.02 14.35
C TYR A 560 -1.95 15.35 15.06
N LYS A 561 -3.14 15.55 14.52
CA LYS A 561 -4.39 15.03 15.07
C LYS A 561 -5.07 14.12 14.05
N LYS A 562 -5.55 12.99 14.51
CA LYS A 562 -6.40 12.02 13.80
C LYS A 562 -7.72 12.00 14.52
N GLU A 563 -8.70 12.80 14.07
CA GLU A 563 -10.01 12.99 14.69
C GLU A 563 -9.92 13.35 16.20
N ASP A 564 -9.99 12.36 17.07
CA ASP A 564 -9.97 12.50 18.55
C ASP A 564 -8.60 12.23 19.18
N ILE A 565 -7.64 11.69 18.41
CA ILE A 565 -6.30 11.33 18.91
C ILE A 565 -5.27 12.36 18.45
N THR A 566 -4.49 12.87 19.39
CA THR A 566 -3.34 13.75 19.11
C THR A 566 -2.04 12.99 19.33
N ILE A 567 -1.14 13.08 18.35
CA ILE A 567 0.19 12.49 18.40
C ILE A 567 1.22 13.62 18.45
N ILE A 568 2.14 13.53 19.43
CA ILE A 568 3.21 14.50 19.67
C ILE A 568 4.53 13.74 19.60
N ILE A 569 5.45 14.15 18.73
CA ILE A 569 6.72 13.47 18.50
C ILE A 569 7.87 14.47 18.56
N ASN A 570 8.90 14.12 19.32
CA ASN A 570 10.22 14.76 19.27
C ASN A 570 11.21 13.84 18.54
N ASN A 571 11.54 14.17 17.29
CA ASN A 571 12.52 13.43 16.48
C ASN A 571 13.95 14.02 16.58
N SER A 572 14.34 14.52 17.75
CA SER A 572 15.67 15.07 17.99
C SER A 572 16.41 14.39 19.15
N GLU A 573 17.72 14.60 19.21
CA GLU A 573 18.58 14.14 20.31
C GLU A 573 18.49 15.03 21.56
N GLU A 574 17.77 16.13 21.47
CA GLU A 574 17.62 17.12 22.53
C GLU A 574 16.26 17.00 23.20
N GLU A 575 16.24 17.36 24.48
CA GLU A 575 15.01 17.63 25.19
C GLU A 575 14.36 18.90 24.64
N LYS A 576 13.06 18.89 24.44
CA LYS A 576 12.30 20.03 23.91
C LYS A 576 11.16 20.39 24.86
N ASN A 577 11.00 21.68 25.08
CA ASN A 577 9.85 22.22 25.76
C ASN A 577 8.94 22.86 24.71
N GLU A 578 7.79 22.25 24.46
CA GLU A 578 6.94 22.55 23.30
C GLU A 578 5.59 23.12 23.74
N GLU A 579 5.16 24.24 23.12
CA GLU A 579 3.84 24.82 23.35
C GLU A 579 2.75 23.88 22.80
N LEU A 580 1.82 23.53 23.67
CA LEU A 580 0.70 22.67 23.31
C LEU A 580 -0.40 23.45 22.58
N PRO A 581 -1.11 22.79 21.65
CA PRO A 581 -2.34 23.34 21.10
C PRO A 581 -3.33 23.72 22.21
N LYS A 582 -4.02 24.86 22.08
CA LYS A 582 -4.95 25.37 23.09
C LYS A 582 -5.98 24.35 23.61
N TYR A 583 -6.41 23.44 22.73
CA TYR A 583 -7.38 22.41 23.12
C TYR A 583 -6.80 21.32 24.04
N LEU A 584 -5.48 21.22 24.17
CA LEU A 584 -4.78 20.30 25.10
C LEU A 584 -4.30 21.00 26.37
N GLN A 585 -4.16 22.34 26.38
CA GLN A 585 -3.64 23.08 27.52
C GLN A 585 -4.54 22.95 28.75
N ASN A 586 -3.92 22.87 29.92
CA ASN A 586 -4.56 22.78 31.22
C ASN A 586 -5.53 21.59 31.35
N LYS A 587 -5.15 20.45 30.78
CA LYS A 587 -5.93 19.21 30.83
C LYS A 587 -5.16 18.09 31.51
N ARG A 588 -5.93 17.22 32.17
CA ARG A 588 -5.43 15.93 32.63
C ARG A 588 -5.85 14.86 31.62
N VAL A 589 -4.90 14.15 31.07
CA VAL A 589 -5.10 13.16 30.00
C VAL A 589 -4.28 11.90 30.27
N THR A 590 -4.59 10.82 29.60
CA THR A 590 -3.80 9.58 29.66
C THR A 590 -2.91 9.48 28.44
N ASP A 591 -1.59 9.35 28.60
CA ASP A 591 -0.70 8.89 27.53
C ASP A 591 -0.96 7.40 27.29
N LEU A 592 -1.46 7.08 26.11
CA LEU A 592 -1.88 5.72 25.76
C LEU A 592 -0.74 4.74 25.66
N LEU A 593 0.48 5.19 25.35
CA LEU A 593 1.67 4.33 25.26
C LEU A 593 2.19 3.93 26.65
N GLU A 594 2.22 4.88 27.58
CA GLU A 594 2.72 4.65 28.94
C GLU A 594 1.61 4.24 29.93
N GLU A 595 0.33 4.39 29.55
CA GLU A 595 -0.87 4.20 30.40
C GLU A 595 -0.83 5.04 31.68
N LYS A 596 -0.25 6.23 31.58
CA LYS A 596 -0.10 7.16 32.70
C LYS A 596 -0.91 8.42 32.48
N GLU A 597 -1.52 8.88 33.57
CA GLU A 597 -2.09 10.22 33.58
C GLU A 597 -0.97 11.26 33.59
N ILE A 598 -1.09 12.22 32.71
CA ILE A 598 -0.20 13.38 32.60
C ILE A 598 -1.03 14.66 32.69
N ASN A 599 -0.49 15.64 33.42
CA ASN A 599 -1.07 16.98 33.47
C ASN A 599 -0.41 17.80 32.36
N LEU A 600 -1.20 18.23 31.40
CA LEU A 600 -0.76 19.10 30.33
C LEU A 600 -0.96 20.56 30.78
N GLU A 601 0.14 21.29 30.90
CA GLU A 601 0.13 22.74 31.12
C GLU A 601 0.07 23.48 29.78
N GLU A 602 0.58 24.70 29.66
CA GLU A 602 0.72 25.40 28.37
C GLU A 602 1.80 24.75 27.51
N TYR A 603 2.81 24.18 28.14
CA TYR A 603 3.95 23.52 27.52
C TYR A 603 4.04 22.06 27.95
N ILE A 604 4.64 21.24 27.11
CA ILE A 604 5.01 19.85 27.40
C ILE A 604 6.51 19.64 27.22
N GLU A 605 7.12 19.00 28.20
CA GLU A 605 8.51 18.56 28.13
C GLU A 605 8.60 17.21 27.41
N LEU A 606 9.36 17.16 26.33
CA LEU A 606 9.56 15.99 25.48
C LEU A 606 11.02 15.54 25.54
N LYS A 607 11.27 14.33 26.00
CA LYS A 607 12.61 13.74 26.04
C LYS A 607 13.16 13.54 24.62
N PRO A 608 14.49 13.30 24.46
CA PRO A 608 15.05 12.90 23.18
C PRO A 608 14.38 11.66 22.59
N TYR A 609 13.90 11.77 21.34
CA TYR A 609 13.18 10.72 20.65
C TYR A 609 11.93 10.21 21.43
N ASP A 610 11.13 11.15 21.89
CA ASP A 610 9.90 10.89 22.65
C ASP A 610 8.66 10.90 21.76
N ILE A 611 7.64 10.17 22.18
CA ILE A 611 6.33 10.17 21.55
C ILE A 611 5.23 10.08 22.58
N LYS A 612 4.16 10.87 22.39
CA LYS A 612 2.93 10.81 23.16
C LYS A 612 1.74 10.57 22.25
N ILE A 613 0.85 9.66 22.64
CA ILE A 613 -0.43 9.41 21.95
C ILE A 613 -1.54 9.73 22.94
N ILE A 614 -2.29 10.77 22.65
CA ILE A 614 -3.22 11.40 23.61
C ILE A 614 -4.62 11.45 22.98
N PRO A 615 -5.67 10.89 23.65
CA PRO A 615 -7.06 10.97 23.23
C PRO A 615 -7.69 12.34 23.44
#